data_ff62af5c8fe4ac5dc68145822ec8c846
#
_entry.id   ff62af5c8fe4ac5dc68145822ec8c846
#
_cell.length_a   1.000
_cell.length_b   1.000
_cell.length_c   1.000
_cell.angle_alpha   90.00
_cell.angle_beta   90.00
_cell.angle_gamma   90.00
#
_symmetry.space_group_name_H-M   'P 1'
#
loop_
_entity.id
_entity.type
_entity.pdbx_description
1 polymer ?
#
loop_
_entity_poly.entity_id
_entity_poly.type
_entity_poly.pdbx_seq_one_letter_code
_entity_poly.pdbx_strand_id
1 'polypeptide(L)'
;MTPQRRENFKRLLKPRHIAFIGGRYAIIAIHEARRRGFGGEMFAVNPSRSDLEGVPCVATIDELPVAPDAVYLAIPASDVVGAVRSLSDMGAGGVVCFSAGFKEAGNNQTEVDLIEATGKIALIGPNCYGVLNYIDNSALWSFEHGGWSPVMALRL
;
A
#
# COMPACT_ATOMS: atom_id res chain seq x y z
N MET A 1 -12.35 -2.03 17.18
CA MET A 1 -11.00 -1.64 16.68
C MET A 1 -10.13 -1.29 17.88
N THR A 2 -8.97 -1.95 18.04
CA THR A 2 -8.03 -1.67 19.14
C THR A 2 -7.39 -0.28 18.98
N PRO A 3 -6.89 0.36 20.07
CA PRO A 3 -6.18 1.64 19.97
C PRO A 3 -5.00 1.59 18.99
N GLN A 4 -4.22 0.51 19.02
CA GLN A 4 -3.09 0.31 18.10
C GLN A 4 -3.53 0.24 16.63
N ARG A 5 -4.60 -0.50 16.32
CA ARG A 5 -5.11 -0.59 14.95
C ARG A 5 -5.66 0.74 14.46
N ARG A 6 -6.23 1.55 15.36
CA ARG A 6 -6.67 2.92 15.02
C ARG A 6 -5.48 3.81 14.67
N GLU A 7 -4.40 3.74 15.42
CA GLU A 7 -3.20 4.52 15.14
C GLU A 7 -2.54 4.07 13.83
N ASN A 8 -2.45 2.78 13.61
CA ASN A 8 -1.95 2.22 12.35
C ASN A 8 -2.81 2.63 11.14
N PHE A 9 -4.12 2.70 11.31
CA PHE A 9 -5.01 3.20 10.25
C PHE A 9 -4.78 4.69 9.93
N LYS A 10 -4.48 5.53 10.93
CA LYS A 10 -4.07 6.92 10.69
C LYS A 10 -2.77 7.01 9.91
N ARG A 11 -1.77 6.17 10.26
CA ARG A 11 -0.52 6.08 9.51
C ARG A 11 -0.76 5.71 8.05
N LEU A 12 -1.64 4.74 7.79
CA LEU A 12 -2.01 4.35 6.43
C LEU A 12 -2.63 5.51 5.64
N LEU A 13 -3.50 6.31 6.26
CA LEU A 13 -4.18 7.41 5.57
C LEU A 13 -3.30 8.65 5.39
N LYS A 14 -2.39 8.93 6.33
CA LYS A 14 -1.45 10.06 6.30
C LYS A 14 -0.01 9.55 6.46
N PRO A 15 0.52 8.88 5.45
CA PRO A 15 1.84 8.25 5.54
C PRO A 15 2.96 9.29 5.40
N ARG A 16 4.06 9.04 6.10
CA ARG A 16 5.38 9.66 5.87
C ARG A 16 6.19 8.84 4.87
N HIS A 17 5.97 7.51 4.88
CA HIS A 17 6.65 6.54 4.04
C HIS A 17 5.64 5.64 3.37
N ILE A 18 5.75 5.46 2.06
CA ILE A 18 4.94 4.50 1.29
C ILE A 18 5.86 3.47 0.67
N ALA A 19 5.55 2.20 0.86
CA ALA A 19 6.17 1.11 0.11
C ALA A 19 5.23 0.61 -1.00
N PHE A 20 5.76 0.48 -2.21
CA PHE A 20 5.06 -0.06 -3.38
C PHE A 20 5.61 -1.44 -3.69
N ILE A 21 4.78 -2.48 -3.55
CA ILE A 21 5.19 -3.88 -3.68
C ILE A 21 4.50 -4.50 -4.90
N GLY A 22 5.29 -4.90 -5.89
CA GLY A 22 4.80 -5.53 -7.11
C GLY A 22 5.49 -5.04 -8.38
N GLY A 23 4.80 -5.18 -9.50
CA GLY A 23 5.29 -4.80 -10.82
C GLY A 23 4.51 -3.62 -11.43
N ARG A 24 3.80 -3.89 -12.53
CA ARG A 24 3.09 -2.88 -13.32
C ARG A 24 2.17 -1.97 -12.50
N TYR A 25 1.34 -2.54 -11.65
CA TYR A 25 0.39 -1.75 -10.85
C TYR A 25 1.06 -0.94 -9.75
N ALA A 26 2.18 -1.42 -9.20
CA ALA A 26 3.01 -0.64 -8.29
C ALA A 26 3.61 0.60 -9.00
N ILE A 27 4.06 0.46 -10.24
CA ILE A 27 4.56 1.58 -11.07
C ILE A 27 3.46 2.63 -11.26
N ILE A 28 2.24 2.22 -11.63
CA ILE A 28 1.12 3.13 -11.81
C ILE A 28 0.81 3.86 -10.49
N ALA A 29 0.82 3.15 -9.37
CA ALA A 29 0.58 3.75 -8.06
C ALA A 29 1.67 4.75 -7.65
N ILE A 30 2.93 4.52 -8.00
CA ILE A 30 4.03 5.48 -7.83
C ILE A 30 3.76 6.76 -8.64
N HIS A 31 3.37 6.63 -9.90
CA HIS A 31 3.01 7.78 -10.74
C HIS A 31 1.85 8.58 -10.13
N GLU A 32 0.82 7.92 -9.64
CA GLU A 32 -0.31 8.58 -8.99
C GLU A 32 0.08 9.29 -7.69
N ALA A 33 0.91 8.67 -6.85
CA ALA A 33 1.43 9.30 -5.64
C ALA A 33 2.21 10.59 -5.97
N ARG A 34 3.08 10.56 -6.98
CA ARG A 34 3.83 11.73 -7.45
C ARG A 34 2.90 12.80 -8.03
N ARG A 35 1.97 12.39 -8.88
CA ARG A 35 1.02 13.31 -9.52
C ARG A 35 0.16 14.06 -8.50
N ARG A 36 -0.10 13.42 -7.34
CA ARG A 36 -0.83 14.03 -6.22
C ARG A 36 0.03 14.87 -5.30
N GLY A 37 1.33 14.94 -5.55
CA GLY A 37 2.25 15.76 -4.76
C GLY A 37 2.60 15.13 -3.42
N PHE A 38 2.63 13.80 -3.34
CA PHE A 38 3.12 13.14 -2.13
C PHE A 38 4.56 13.56 -1.84
N GLY A 39 4.76 14.18 -0.67
CA GLY A 39 6.05 14.75 -0.27
C GLY A 39 6.86 13.86 0.69
N GLY A 40 6.37 12.67 1.01
CA GLY A 40 7.08 11.70 1.86
C GLY A 40 8.06 10.82 1.10
N GLU A 41 8.65 9.87 1.79
CA GLU A 41 9.58 8.91 1.19
C GLU A 41 8.84 7.74 0.54
N MET A 42 9.35 7.31 -0.61
CA MET A 42 8.83 6.16 -1.34
C MET A 42 9.88 5.07 -1.44
N PHE A 43 9.46 3.84 -1.20
CA PHE A 43 10.27 2.63 -1.36
C PHE A 43 9.55 1.68 -2.32
N ALA A 44 10.31 0.80 -2.95
CA ALA A 44 9.74 -0.26 -3.78
C ALA A 44 10.30 -1.62 -3.40
N VAL A 45 9.48 -2.66 -3.58
CA VAL A 45 9.91 -4.06 -3.40
C VAL A 45 9.60 -4.83 -4.67
N ASN A 46 10.64 -5.32 -5.31
CA ASN A 46 10.52 -6.18 -6.50
C ASN A 46 11.80 -7.02 -6.64
N PRO A 47 11.71 -8.36 -6.69
CA PRO A 47 12.90 -9.22 -6.73
C PRO A 47 13.70 -9.16 -8.02
N SER A 48 13.13 -8.56 -9.10
CA SER A 48 13.72 -8.56 -10.44
C SER A 48 14.20 -7.19 -10.93
N ARG A 49 14.00 -6.13 -10.14
CA ARG A 49 14.31 -4.74 -10.54
C ARG A 49 15.12 -4.01 -9.47
N SER A 50 16.02 -3.15 -9.88
CA SER A 50 16.80 -2.27 -9.00
C SER A 50 16.09 -0.95 -8.68
N ASP A 51 15.13 -0.55 -9.53
CA ASP A 51 14.26 0.59 -9.31
C ASP A 51 12.89 0.40 -9.97
N LEU A 52 11.89 1.11 -9.48
CA LEU A 52 10.60 1.31 -10.11
C LEU A 52 10.40 2.81 -10.34
N GLU A 53 10.58 3.25 -11.59
CA GLU A 53 10.40 4.67 -11.99
C GLU A 53 11.22 5.64 -11.12
N GLY A 54 12.48 5.28 -10.84
CA GLY A 54 13.39 6.06 -10.01
C GLY A 54 13.14 5.96 -8.49
N VAL A 55 12.23 5.08 -8.04
CA VAL A 55 12.11 4.71 -6.63
C VAL A 55 13.05 3.53 -6.37
N PRO A 56 14.01 3.66 -5.43
CA PRO A 56 14.92 2.57 -5.10
C PRO A 56 14.18 1.30 -4.70
N CYS A 57 14.59 0.16 -5.26
CA CYS A 57 13.94 -1.12 -5.10
C CYS A 57 14.82 -2.07 -4.32
N VAL A 58 14.24 -2.68 -3.27
CA VAL A 58 14.84 -3.81 -2.56
C VAL A 58 14.21 -5.12 -3.05
N ALA A 59 14.92 -6.23 -2.89
CA ALA A 59 14.43 -7.52 -3.39
C ALA A 59 13.30 -8.09 -2.53
N THR A 60 13.36 -7.89 -1.21
CA THR A 60 12.42 -8.44 -0.24
C THR A 60 11.89 -7.37 0.72
N ILE A 61 10.76 -7.66 1.38
CA ILE A 61 10.17 -6.78 2.39
C ILE A 61 11.12 -6.53 3.56
N ASP A 62 11.86 -7.54 3.97
CA ASP A 62 12.76 -7.47 5.11
C ASP A 62 13.97 -6.54 4.89
N GLU A 63 14.25 -6.19 3.63
CA GLU A 63 15.31 -5.25 3.24
C GLU A 63 14.83 -3.78 3.23
N LEU A 64 13.55 -3.51 3.51
CA LEU A 64 13.06 -2.14 3.62
C LEU A 64 13.78 -1.41 4.76
N PRO A 65 14.25 -0.17 4.53
CA PRO A 65 15.05 0.55 5.53
C PRO A 65 14.26 1.00 6.75
N VAL A 66 12.94 1.08 6.63
CA VAL A 66 12.02 1.46 7.71
C VAL A 66 10.70 0.69 7.58
N ALA A 67 9.97 0.54 8.69
CA ALA A 67 8.60 0.06 8.67
C ALA A 67 7.70 1.10 7.99
N PRO A 68 7.13 0.83 6.80
CA PRO A 68 6.35 1.82 6.07
C PRO A 68 5.04 2.15 6.80
N ASP A 69 4.62 3.41 6.73
CA ASP A 69 3.32 3.82 7.27
C ASP A 69 2.17 3.27 6.41
N ALA A 70 2.38 3.22 5.10
CA ALA A 70 1.42 2.68 4.14
C ALA A 70 2.11 1.78 3.10
N VAL A 71 1.41 0.74 2.68
CA VAL A 71 1.88 -0.17 1.65
C VAL A 71 0.83 -0.31 0.56
N TYR A 72 1.23 -0.16 -0.69
CA TYR A 72 0.45 -0.58 -1.85
C TYR A 72 0.95 -1.96 -2.31
N LEU A 73 0.10 -2.97 -2.21
CA LEU A 73 0.44 -4.37 -2.45
C LEU A 73 -0.28 -4.91 -3.68
N ALA A 74 0.47 -5.22 -4.74
CA ALA A 74 -0.03 -5.72 -6.02
C ALA A 74 0.82 -6.89 -6.52
N ILE A 75 0.72 -8.02 -5.85
CA ILE A 75 1.43 -9.28 -6.10
C ILE A 75 0.43 -10.43 -6.29
N PRO A 76 0.86 -11.61 -6.78
CA PRO A 76 -0.01 -12.79 -6.86
C PRO A 76 -0.66 -13.14 -5.52
N ALA A 77 -1.92 -13.57 -5.55
CA ALA A 77 -2.69 -13.88 -4.33
C ALA A 77 -2.01 -14.91 -3.42
N SER A 78 -1.28 -15.87 -3.99
CA SER A 78 -0.50 -16.88 -3.27
C SER A 78 0.54 -16.28 -2.32
N ASP A 79 1.05 -15.10 -2.63
CA ASP A 79 2.17 -14.48 -1.90
C ASP A 79 1.69 -13.42 -0.89
N VAL A 80 0.43 -13.01 -1.00
CA VAL A 80 -0.14 -11.89 -0.22
C VAL A 80 -0.12 -12.17 1.29
N VAL A 81 -0.52 -13.36 1.73
CA VAL A 81 -0.60 -13.70 3.16
C VAL A 81 0.80 -13.63 3.80
N GLY A 82 1.81 -14.18 3.12
CA GLY A 82 3.20 -14.10 3.58
C GLY A 82 3.71 -12.66 3.64
N ALA A 83 3.47 -11.88 2.59
CA ALA A 83 3.85 -10.47 2.53
C ALA A 83 3.21 -9.64 3.64
N VAL A 84 1.90 -9.82 3.88
CA VAL A 84 1.18 -9.09 4.94
C VAL A 84 1.69 -9.48 6.33
N ARG A 85 2.05 -10.73 6.53
CA ARG A 85 2.67 -11.19 7.80
C ARG A 85 4.02 -10.51 8.03
N SER A 86 4.93 -10.52 7.05
CA SER A 86 6.22 -9.83 7.15
C SER A 86 6.05 -8.33 7.45
N LEU A 87 5.10 -7.66 6.77
CA LEU A 87 4.79 -6.25 7.02
C LEU A 87 4.23 -6.01 8.43
N SER A 88 3.39 -6.92 8.93
CA SER A 88 2.87 -6.85 10.31
C SER A 88 3.96 -7.02 11.35
N ASP A 89 4.87 -7.98 11.16
CA ASP A 89 5.99 -8.26 12.04
C ASP A 89 6.99 -7.10 12.06
N MET A 90 7.22 -6.45 10.90
CA MET A 90 8.03 -5.24 10.77
C MET A 90 7.40 -4.02 11.48
N GLY A 91 6.09 -4.01 11.71
CA GLY A 91 5.37 -2.89 12.31
C GLY A 91 4.91 -1.83 11.32
N ALA A 92 4.59 -2.22 10.10
CA ALA A 92 3.93 -1.34 9.12
C ALA A 92 2.64 -0.74 9.69
N GLY A 93 2.19 0.40 9.16
CA GLY A 93 0.92 1.00 9.55
C GLY A 93 -0.26 0.28 8.93
N GLY A 94 -0.23 0.05 7.63
CA GLY A 94 -1.28 -0.68 6.94
C GLY A 94 -1.00 -0.96 5.49
N VAL A 95 -1.86 -1.79 4.92
CA VAL A 95 -1.77 -2.29 3.55
C VAL A 95 -3.03 -1.95 2.79
N VAL A 96 -2.89 -1.43 1.59
CA VAL A 96 -3.90 -1.42 0.54
C VAL A 96 -3.59 -2.59 -0.39
N CYS A 97 -4.44 -3.61 -0.35
CA CYS A 97 -4.26 -4.84 -1.12
C CYS A 97 -5.07 -4.79 -2.41
N PHE A 98 -4.38 -4.56 -3.53
CA PHE A 98 -4.96 -4.58 -4.86
C PHE A 98 -5.22 -6.01 -5.36
N SER A 99 -4.44 -6.97 -4.89
CA SER A 99 -4.48 -8.36 -5.33
C SER A 99 -5.87 -8.98 -5.18
N ALA A 100 -6.32 -9.69 -6.21
CA ALA A 100 -7.58 -10.42 -6.26
C ALA A 100 -7.33 -11.94 -6.19
N GLY A 101 -8.37 -12.75 -6.06
CA GLY A 101 -8.28 -14.22 -6.02
C GLY A 101 -8.52 -14.79 -4.63
N PHE A 102 -9.28 -14.10 -3.81
CA PHE A 102 -9.67 -14.50 -2.46
C PHE A 102 -11.11 -15.04 -2.43
N LYS A 103 -11.97 -14.50 -1.59
CA LYS A 103 -13.35 -14.94 -1.43
C LYS A 103 -14.15 -14.91 -2.73
N GLU A 104 -13.94 -13.91 -3.54
CA GLU A 104 -14.56 -13.77 -4.87
C GLU A 104 -14.18 -14.90 -5.84
N ALA A 105 -13.05 -15.58 -5.58
CA ALA A 105 -12.60 -16.78 -6.31
C ALA A 105 -12.88 -18.09 -5.54
N GLY A 106 -13.65 -18.03 -4.44
CA GLY A 106 -13.97 -19.19 -3.61
C GLY A 106 -12.90 -19.57 -2.57
N ASN A 107 -11.85 -18.77 -2.41
CA ASN A 107 -10.73 -19.04 -1.48
C ASN A 107 -11.00 -18.46 -0.08
N ASN A 108 -12.06 -18.94 0.58
CA ASN A 108 -12.44 -18.45 1.91
C ASN A 108 -11.34 -18.64 2.97
N GLN A 109 -10.59 -19.74 2.92
CA GLN A 109 -9.52 -20.01 3.89
C GLN A 109 -8.39 -18.98 3.73
N THR A 110 -7.99 -18.67 2.51
CA THR A 110 -6.94 -17.67 2.24
C THR A 110 -7.34 -16.28 2.76
N GLU A 111 -8.64 -15.92 2.71
CA GLU A 111 -9.12 -14.67 3.29
C GLU A 111 -9.01 -14.67 4.83
N VAL A 112 -9.33 -15.78 5.47
CA VAL A 112 -9.16 -15.93 6.93
C VAL A 112 -7.68 -15.81 7.30
N ASP A 113 -6.80 -16.52 6.60
CA ASP A 113 -5.35 -16.48 6.81
C ASP A 113 -4.79 -15.07 6.60
N LEU A 114 -5.33 -14.33 5.62
CA LEU A 114 -4.96 -12.93 5.37
C LEU A 114 -5.37 -12.02 6.56
N ILE A 115 -6.57 -12.17 7.07
CA ILE A 115 -7.06 -11.40 8.23
C ILE A 115 -6.20 -11.69 9.45
N GLU A 116 -5.84 -12.94 9.70
CA GLU A 116 -4.95 -13.33 10.80
C GLU A 116 -3.54 -12.74 10.62
N ALA A 117 -3.00 -12.76 9.40
CA ALA A 117 -1.69 -12.20 9.08
C ALA A 117 -1.60 -10.69 9.34
N THR A 118 -2.71 -9.94 9.29
CA THR A 118 -2.70 -8.50 9.58
C THR A 118 -2.28 -8.18 11.01
N GLY A 119 -2.53 -9.05 11.98
CA GLY A 119 -2.21 -8.78 13.38
C GLY A 119 -2.77 -7.41 13.82
N LYS A 120 -1.87 -6.42 13.96
CA LYS A 120 -2.21 -5.06 14.41
C LYS A 120 -2.27 -4.02 13.29
N ILE A 121 -1.81 -4.33 12.08
CA ILE A 121 -1.82 -3.38 10.97
C ILE A 121 -3.23 -3.22 10.39
N ALA A 122 -3.46 -2.10 9.70
CA ALA A 122 -4.70 -1.89 8.97
C ALA A 122 -4.66 -2.60 7.62
N LEU A 123 -5.80 -3.11 7.15
CA LEU A 123 -5.95 -3.68 5.82
C LEU A 123 -7.15 -3.07 5.11
N ILE A 124 -6.94 -2.61 3.89
CA ILE A 124 -7.98 -2.21 2.94
C ILE A 124 -7.89 -3.15 1.74
N GLY A 125 -8.96 -3.85 1.46
CA GLY A 125 -9.01 -4.94 0.50
C GLY A 125 -9.10 -6.30 1.20
N PRO A 126 -8.81 -7.42 0.51
CA PRO A 126 -8.23 -7.54 -0.83
C PRO A 126 -9.17 -7.08 -1.96
N ASN A 127 -8.69 -7.17 -3.21
CA ASN A 127 -9.43 -6.76 -4.41
C ASN A 127 -9.92 -5.30 -4.34
N CYS A 128 -9.06 -4.39 -3.88
CA CYS A 128 -9.36 -2.97 -3.73
C CYS A 128 -8.48 -2.13 -4.66
N TYR A 129 -9.09 -1.23 -5.43
CA TYR A 129 -8.35 -0.34 -6.32
C TYR A 129 -7.41 0.62 -5.59
N GLY A 130 -7.71 0.99 -4.36
CA GLY A 130 -6.84 1.82 -3.57
C GLY A 130 -7.55 2.87 -2.72
N VAL A 131 -6.75 3.83 -2.23
CA VAL A 131 -7.19 4.94 -1.41
C VAL A 131 -6.59 6.24 -1.95
N LEU A 132 -7.43 7.28 -2.00
CA LEU A 132 -7.04 8.64 -2.32
C LEU A 132 -7.35 9.55 -1.13
N ASN A 133 -6.34 10.20 -0.59
CA ASN A 133 -6.49 11.23 0.44
C ASN A 133 -6.10 12.59 -0.14
N TYR A 134 -7.09 13.39 -0.49
CA TYR A 134 -6.89 14.72 -1.06
C TYR A 134 -6.43 15.76 -0.04
N ILE A 135 -6.65 15.51 1.26
CA ILE A 135 -6.30 16.44 2.33
C ILE A 135 -4.79 16.42 2.57
N ASP A 136 -4.21 15.21 2.61
CA ASP A 136 -2.80 15.00 2.91
C ASP A 136 -1.97 14.65 1.66
N ASN A 137 -2.56 14.75 0.46
CA ASN A 137 -1.92 14.48 -0.83
C ASN A 137 -1.29 13.08 -0.90
N SER A 138 -1.94 12.07 -0.32
CA SER A 138 -1.48 10.69 -0.45
C SER A 138 -2.37 9.87 -1.38
N ALA A 139 -1.74 9.07 -2.23
CA ALA A 139 -2.43 8.17 -3.14
C ALA A 139 -1.75 6.80 -3.12
N LEU A 140 -2.54 5.79 -2.78
CA LEU A 140 -2.23 4.38 -2.97
C LEU A 140 -3.27 3.84 -3.97
N TRP A 141 -3.10 4.20 -5.24
CA TRP A 141 -4.12 4.04 -6.28
C TRP A 141 -3.48 3.64 -7.61
N SER A 142 -4.02 2.65 -8.30
CA SER A 142 -3.42 2.05 -9.51
C SER A 142 -4.01 2.51 -10.82
N PHE A 143 -4.80 3.55 -10.84
CA PHE A 143 -5.37 4.08 -12.08
C PHE A 143 -5.21 5.58 -12.15
N GLU A 144 -5.23 6.11 -13.37
CA GLU A 144 -5.28 7.55 -13.57
C GLU A 144 -6.59 8.09 -13.02
N HIS A 145 -6.51 9.09 -12.15
CA HIS A 145 -7.66 9.66 -11.48
C HIS A 145 -7.74 11.17 -11.71
N GLY A 146 -8.83 11.61 -12.32
CA GLY A 146 -9.09 13.01 -12.63
C GLY A 146 -9.62 13.87 -11.48
N GLY A 147 -9.64 13.33 -10.24
CA GLY A 147 -10.22 14.01 -9.08
C GLY A 147 -9.52 15.30 -8.69
N TRP A 148 -10.29 16.21 -8.14
CA TRP A 148 -9.91 17.56 -7.79
C TRP A 148 -9.26 17.62 -6.40
N SER A 149 -8.14 18.34 -6.27
CA SER A 149 -7.53 18.58 -4.96
C SER A 149 -8.14 19.85 -4.33
N PRO A 150 -8.55 19.82 -3.06
CA PRO A 150 -9.04 21.01 -2.35
C PRO A 150 -8.04 22.19 -2.37
N VAL A 151 -6.74 21.88 -2.47
CA VAL A 151 -5.68 22.90 -2.56
C VAL A 151 -5.76 23.69 -3.87
N MET A 152 -6.29 23.11 -4.95
CA MET A 152 -6.54 23.82 -6.21
C MET A 152 -7.78 24.73 -6.12
N ALA A 153 -8.72 24.46 -5.24
CA ALA A 153 -9.92 25.26 -5.03
C ALA A 153 -9.64 26.64 -4.39
N LEU A 154 -8.55 26.72 -3.62
CA LEU A 154 -8.16 27.96 -2.92
C LEU A 154 -7.30 28.89 -3.80
N ARG A 155 -7.01 28.51 -5.03
CA ARG A 155 -6.22 29.31 -6.01
C ARG A 155 -7.07 29.98 -7.11
N LEU A 156 -8.39 29.85 -7.03
CA LEU A 156 -9.37 30.55 -7.86
C LEU A 156 -10.04 31.67 -7.07
#